data_b2d5ff144f6a634c5f553bab1e104e49
#
_entry.id   b2d5ff144f6a634c5f553bab1e104e49
#
_cell.length_a   1.000
_cell.length_b   1.000
_cell.length_c   1.000
_cell.angle_alpha   90.00
_cell.angle_beta   90.00
_cell.angle_gamma   90.00
#
_symmetry.space_group_name_H-M   'P 1'
#
loop_
_entity.id
_entity.type
_entity.pdbx_description
1 polymer ?
#
loop_
_entity_poly.entity_id
_entity_poly.type
_entity_poly.pdbx_seq_one_letter_code
_entity_poly.pdbx_strand_id
1 'polypeptide(L)'
;MTDEHKKKSANALDDKSSTVSRQTAVVLSLSALLVGFLAGTIFGVMKTSPLSGGSSNVSQTAIGKQPPIEMFQALEAEAAKNPQTAEVWTQLGNAYFDADQYGKAIVAYEKSLAIDPANPNVWTDLGVMYRLDKQPEKAVEMFSKAMALDPKHEVSRMNKGIVLLYDLQDEPGAVEAWEALLEINPLATFGDGQTVDERVRHYKEGHDNKEEGQK
;
A
#
# COMPACT_ATOMS: atom_id res chain seq x y z
N MET A 1 -6.08 -66.39 18.52
CA MET A 1 -6.75 -65.12 18.16
C MET A 1 -6.02 -63.93 18.75
N THR A 2 -4.67 -63.91 18.68
CA THR A 2 -3.84 -62.90 19.39
C THR A 2 -2.61 -62.41 18.62
N ASP A 3 -2.32 -62.88 17.41
CA ASP A 3 -1.11 -62.45 16.69
C ASP A 3 -1.29 -61.45 15.56
N GLU A 4 -2.52 -61.32 15.01
CA GLU A 4 -2.80 -60.36 13.90
C GLU A 4 -2.94 -58.90 14.37
N HIS A 5 -3.39 -58.67 15.61
CA HIS A 5 -3.51 -57.29 16.14
C HIS A 5 -2.18 -56.65 16.49
N LYS A 6 -1.14 -57.43 16.76
CA LYS A 6 0.20 -56.88 17.11
C LYS A 6 1.00 -56.45 15.90
N LYS A 7 0.75 -57.05 14.73
CA LYS A 7 1.42 -56.73 13.47
C LYS A 7 0.88 -55.44 12.81
N LYS A 8 -0.42 -55.12 13.02
CA LYS A 8 -1.01 -53.87 12.49
C LYS A 8 -0.61 -52.63 13.28
N SER A 9 -0.33 -52.75 14.56
CA SER A 9 0.15 -51.62 15.41
C SER A 9 1.60 -51.22 15.13
N ALA A 10 2.44 -52.18 14.75
CA ALA A 10 3.86 -51.91 14.46
C ALA A 10 4.06 -51.13 13.12
N ASN A 11 3.22 -51.46 12.10
CA ASN A 11 3.31 -50.77 10.81
C ASN A 11 2.73 -49.34 10.81
N ALA A 12 1.82 -49.02 11.76
CA ALA A 12 1.23 -47.69 11.85
C ALA A 12 2.16 -46.64 12.54
N LEU A 13 3.15 -47.12 13.32
CA LEU A 13 4.12 -46.26 13.99
C LEU A 13 5.31 -45.87 13.11
N ASP A 14 5.65 -46.73 12.14
CA ASP A 14 6.81 -46.47 11.25
C ASP A 14 6.47 -45.46 10.12
N ASP A 15 5.20 -45.38 9.71
CA ASP A 15 4.77 -44.45 8.65
C ASP A 15 4.67 -42.99 9.15
N LYS A 16 4.43 -42.76 10.45
CA LYS A 16 4.40 -41.40 11.02
C LYS A 16 5.77 -40.81 11.28
N SER A 17 6.81 -41.64 11.49
CA SER A 17 8.17 -41.14 11.74
C SER A 17 8.87 -40.67 10.47
N SER A 18 8.55 -41.27 9.33
CA SER A 18 9.19 -40.93 8.05
C SER A 18 8.66 -39.63 7.42
N THR A 19 7.41 -39.25 7.66
CA THR A 19 6.81 -38.00 7.15
C THR A 19 7.26 -36.76 7.92
N VAL A 20 7.47 -36.88 9.23
CA VAL A 20 7.98 -35.76 10.06
C VAL A 20 9.44 -35.44 9.71
N SER A 21 10.25 -36.43 9.40
CA SER A 21 11.65 -36.24 9.06
C SER A 21 11.85 -35.54 7.69
N ARG A 22 10.95 -35.75 6.73
CA ARG A 22 11.02 -35.09 5.40
C ARG A 22 10.63 -33.63 5.44
N GLN A 23 9.62 -33.27 6.25
CA GLN A 23 9.20 -31.88 6.39
C GLN A 23 10.23 -31.04 7.15
N THR A 24 10.86 -31.58 8.19
CA THR A 24 11.95 -30.89 8.92
C THR A 24 13.21 -30.74 8.07
N ALA A 25 13.53 -31.68 7.21
CA ALA A 25 14.68 -31.58 6.29
C ALA A 25 14.48 -30.47 5.24
N VAL A 26 13.25 -30.29 4.72
CA VAL A 26 12.93 -29.23 3.74
C VAL A 26 12.98 -27.85 4.38
N VAL A 27 12.48 -27.69 5.62
CA VAL A 27 12.52 -26.41 6.35
C VAL A 27 13.95 -26.01 6.70
N LEU A 28 14.81 -26.97 7.10
CA LEU A 28 16.21 -26.69 7.41
C LEU A 28 17.04 -26.37 6.15
N SER A 29 16.73 -26.94 5.00
CA SER A 29 17.42 -26.62 3.74
C SER A 29 17.06 -25.24 3.18
N LEU A 30 15.81 -24.79 3.36
CA LEU A 30 15.37 -23.45 2.96
C LEU A 30 15.96 -22.34 3.86
N SER A 31 16.09 -22.60 5.16
CA SER A 31 16.71 -21.64 6.09
C SER A 31 18.22 -21.47 5.85
N ALA A 32 18.94 -22.54 5.47
CA ALA A 32 20.37 -22.49 5.15
C ALA A 32 20.64 -21.70 3.86
N LEU A 33 19.72 -21.74 2.87
CA LEU A 33 19.84 -20.97 1.61
C LEU A 33 19.66 -19.47 1.83
N LEU A 34 18.75 -19.07 2.73
CA LEU A 34 18.52 -17.67 3.08
C LEU A 34 19.69 -17.02 3.84
N VAL A 35 20.31 -17.76 4.75
CA VAL A 35 21.50 -17.29 5.49
C VAL A 35 22.73 -17.21 4.58
N GLY A 36 22.89 -18.14 3.65
CA GLY A 36 24.00 -18.13 2.69
C GLY A 36 23.92 -16.96 1.68
N PHE A 37 22.74 -16.56 1.27
CA PHE A 37 22.54 -15.43 0.35
C PHE A 37 22.85 -14.08 1.00
N LEU A 38 22.48 -13.88 2.28
CA LEU A 38 22.80 -12.66 3.03
C LEU A 38 24.29 -12.51 3.35
N ALA A 39 25.00 -13.61 3.59
CA ALA A 39 26.46 -13.57 3.83
C ALA A 39 27.27 -13.33 2.54
N GLY A 40 26.80 -13.82 1.40
CA GLY A 40 27.50 -13.70 0.11
C GLY A 40 27.50 -12.28 -0.47
N THR A 41 26.47 -11.48 -0.21
CA THR A 41 26.36 -10.11 -0.72
C THR A 41 27.19 -9.09 0.07
N ILE A 42 27.54 -9.39 1.33
CA ILE A 42 28.37 -8.50 2.16
C ILE A 42 29.86 -8.65 1.84
N PHE A 43 30.32 -9.82 1.35
CA PHE A 43 31.73 -10.06 1.10
C PHE A 43 32.24 -9.57 -0.27
N GLY A 44 31.35 -9.26 -1.20
CA GLY A 44 31.69 -8.83 -2.56
C GLY A 44 32.01 -7.34 -2.72
N VAL A 45 31.72 -6.50 -1.72
CA VAL A 45 31.87 -5.01 -1.80
C VAL A 45 33.18 -4.50 -1.21
N MET A 46 34.01 -5.37 -0.57
CA MET A 46 35.18 -4.92 0.19
C MET A 46 36.53 -5.09 -0.54
N LYS A 47 36.58 -5.04 -1.86
CA LYS A 47 37.89 -5.11 -2.56
C LYS A 47 37.97 -4.20 -3.77
N THR A 48 38.10 -2.87 -3.56
CA THR A 48 38.83 -1.98 -4.46
C THR A 48 39.35 -0.75 -3.70
N SER A 49 40.64 -0.72 -3.54
CA SER A 49 41.69 0.35 -3.57
C SER A 49 41.45 1.78 -3.05
N PRO A 50 42.47 2.34 -2.43
CA PRO A 50 42.41 3.68 -1.82
C PRO A 50 42.78 4.76 -2.81
N LEU A 51 41.98 5.82 -2.91
CA LEU A 51 42.43 7.12 -3.41
C LEU A 51 41.92 8.22 -2.48
N SER A 52 42.88 8.99 -2.06
CA SER A 52 43.00 10.13 -1.21
C SER A 52 41.93 11.23 -1.40
N GLY A 53 41.49 11.83 -0.29
CA GLY A 53 41.27 13.24 -0.14
C GLY A 53 39.83 13.73 -0.33
N GLY A 54 39.22 14.11 0.78
CA GLY A 54 37.96 14.86 0.78
C GLY A 54 37.03 14.40 1.90
N SER A 55 37.27 14.95 3.13
CA SER A 55 36.35 14.81 4.24
C SER A 55 35.05 15.53 3.93
N SER A 56 34.07 14.79 3.45
CA SER A 56 32.67 15.15 3.57
C SER A 56 32.01 14.04 4.37
N ASN A 57 31.71 14.34 5.62
CA ASN A 57 30.84 13.54 6.46
C ASN A 57 29.47 13.39 5.79
N VAL A 58 29.33 12.43 4.89
CA VAL A 58 28.03 11.89 4.55
C VAL A 58 27.71 10.92 5.68
N SER A 59 27.04 11.43 6.70
CA SER A 59 26.34 10.60 7.67
C SER A 59 25.46 9.66 6.87
N GLN A 60 25.80 8.36 6.91
CA GLN A 60 24.88 7.29 6.53
C GLN A 60 23.69 7.36 7.48
N THR A 61 22.73 8.21 7.13
CA THR A 61 21.45 8.23 7.81
C THR A 61 20.71 6.97 7.39
N ALA A 62 20.53 6.10 8.34
CA ALA A 62 19.66 4.94 8.26
C ALA A 62 18.35 5.31 7.56
N ILE A 63 17.90 4.39 6.72
CA ILE A 63 16.61 4.38 6.02
C ILE A 63 15.48 4.48 7.07
N GLY A 64 15.14 5.68 7.46
CA GLY A 64 13.92 6.03 8.18
C GLY A 64 13.08 6.90 7.26
N LYS A 65 11.86 6.51 7.05
CA LYS A 65 10.85 7.13 6.19
C LYS A 65 10.45 8.58 6.54
N GLN A 66 11.11 9.20 7.51
CA GLN A 66 10.76 10.56 7.93
C GLN A 66 11.65 11.59 7.27
N PRO A 67 11.07 12.61 6.62
CA PRO A 67 11.82 13.76 6.13
C PRO A 67 12.64 14.40 7.26
N PRO A 68 13.84 14.94 6.97
CA PRO A 68 14.63 15.63 7.96
C PRO A 68 13.84 16.78 8.61
N ILE A 69 14.02 17.02 9.91
CA ILE A 69 13.32 18.10 10.65
C ILE A 69 13.55 19.45 9.99
N GLU A 70 14.75 19.67 9.44
CA GLU A 70 15.12 20.90 8.73
C GLU A 70 14.24 21.15 7.50
N MET A 71 13.79 20.07 6.82
CA MET A 71 12.89 20.17 5.66
C MET A 71 11.51 20.71 6.08
N PHE A 72 10.94 20.19 7.18
CA PHE A 72 9.68 20.72 7.71
C PHE A 72 9.79 22.19 8.08
N GLN A 73 10.84 22.56 8.81
CA GLN A 73 11.08 23.94 9.22
C GLN A 73 11.23 24.87 8.02
N ALA A 74 11.89 24.42 6.95
CA ALA A 74 12.05 25.20 5.73
C ALA A 74 10.70 25.39 5.02
N LEU A 75 9.90 24.34 4.87
CA LEU A 75 8.56 24.40 4.24
C LEU A 75 7.57 25.22 5.07
N GLU A 76 7.56 25.06 6.39
CA GLU A 76 6.73 25.87 7.28
C GLU A 76 7.10 27.35 7.22
N ALA A 77 8.41 27.67 7.20
CA ALA A 77 8.91 29.03 7.03
C ALA A 77 8.54 29.61 5.66
N GLU A 78 8.60 28.80 4.60
CA GLU A 78 8.21 29.22 3.25
C GLU A 78 6.70 29.47 3.18
N ALA A 79 5.88 28.58 3.74
CA ALA A 79 4.44 28.78 3.83
C ALA A 79 4.05 30.02 4.64
N ALA A 80 4.82 30.35 5.69
CA ALA A 80 4.60 31.57 6.46
C ALA A 80 4.97 32.86 5.67
N LYS A 81 5.99 32.79 4.80
CA LYS A 81 6.36 33.93 3.94
C LYS A 81 5.41 34.09 2.76
N ASN A 82 4.95 32.99 2.18
CA ASN A 82 4.15 32.95 0.96
C ASN A 82 2.79 32.24 1.20
N PRO A 83 1.96 32.73 2.14
CA PRO A 83 0.74 32.05 2.57
C PRO A 83 -0.33 31.92 1.48
N GLN A 84 -0.19 32.66 0.37
CA GLN A 84 -1.10 32.65 -0.77
C GLN A 84 -0.59 31.80 -1.94
N THR A 85 0.43 30.97 -1.73
CA THR A 85 0.99 30.08 -2.75
C THR A 85 0.52 28.65 -2.49
N ALA A 86 -0.44 28.16 -3.28
CA ALA A 86 -1.02 26.83 -3.13
C ALA A 86 0.03 25.72 -3.15
N GLU A 87 1.01 25.82 -4.06
CA GLU A 87 2.09 24.85 -4.24
C GLU A 87 2.90 24.61 -2.95
N VAL A 88 3.19 25.66 -2.20
CA VAL A 88 3.96 25.54 -0.93
C VAL A 88 3.16 24.73 0.10
N TRP A 89 1.85 24.97 0.18
CA TRP A 89 0.98 24.19 1.06
C TRP A 89 0.83 22.74 0.60
N THR A 90 0.80 22.48 -0.72
CA THR A 90 0.82 21.12 -1.27
C THR A 90 2.10 20.40 -0.88
N GLN A 91 3.26 21.04 -1.05
CA GLN A 91 4.57 20.45 -0.68
C GLN A 91 4.66 20.16 0.82
N LEU A 92 4.13 21.05 1.66
CA LEU A 92 4.06 20.83 3.10
C LEU A 92 3.14 19.66 3.45
N GLY A 93 2.01 19.53 2.75
CA GLY A 93 1.10 18.39 2.85
C GLY A 93 1.80 17.07 2.52
N ASN A 94 2.54 17.04 1.40
CA ASN A 94 3.31 15.87 0.98
C ASN A 94 4.37 15.47 2.04
N ALA A 95 5.09 16.45 2.58
CA ALA A 95 6.08 16.21 3.63
C ALA A 95 5.45 15.65 4.91
N TYR A 96 4.29 16.15 5.32
CA TYR A 96 3.54 15.60 6.46
C TYR A 96 3.00 14.19 6.19
N PHE A 97 2.56 13.90 4.96
CA PHE A 97 2.17 12.55 4.55
C PHE A 97 3.34 11.57 4.67
N ASP A 98 4.52 11.92 4.13
CA ASP A 98 5.74 11.09 4.19
C ASP A 98 6.21 10.82 5.63
N ALA A 99 5.79 11.67 6.57
CA ALA A 99 6.06 11.53 8.00
C ALA A 99 4.91 10.89 8.80
N ASP A 100 3.90 10.33 8.13
CA ASP A 100 2.71 9.73 8.73
C ASP A 100 1.91 10.73 9.63
N GLN A 101 2.08 12.04 9.42
CA GLN A 101 1.37 13.10 10.16
C GLN A 101 0.08 13.51 9.43
N TYR A 102 -0.84 12.57 9.25
CA TYR A 102 -2.02 12.72 8.39
C TYR A 102 -2.89 13.92 8.74
N GLY A 103 -3.13 14.18 10.01
CA GLY A 103 -3.90 15.36 10.44
C GLY A 103 -3.26 16.70 10.04
N LYS A 104 -1.92 16.81 10.05
CA LYS A 104 -1.23 18.01 9.56
C LYS A 104 -1.23 18.09 8.04
N ALA A 105 -1.09 16.95 7.35
CA ALA A 105 -1.21 16.88 5.91
C ALA A 105 -2.59 17.37 5.44
N ILE A 106 -3.68 16.95 6.11
CA ILE A 106 -5.04 17.43 5.84
C ILE A 106 -5.10 18.96 5.91
N VAL A 107 -4.61 19.57 7.00
CA VAL A 107 -4.64 21.03 7.15
C VAL A 107 -3.84 21.73 6.04
N ALA A 108 -2.71 21.18 5.64
CA ALA A 108 -1.88 21.77 4.59
C ALA A 108 -2.58 21.67 3.20
N TYR A 109 -3.13 20.51 2.85
CA TYR A 109 -3.87 20.35 1.58
C TYR A 109 -5.16 21.18 1.56
N GLU A 110 -5.89 21.31 2.66
CA GLU A 110 -7.04 22.20 2.75
C GLU A 110 -6.68 23.66 2.49
N LYS A 111 -5.52 24.13 3.00
CA LYS A 111 -5.01 25.48 2.70
C LYS A 111 -4.61 25.62 1.24
N SER A 112 -3.97 24.61 0.65
CA SER A 112 -3.65 24.61 -0.77
C SER A 112 -4.92 24.75 -1.61
N LEU A 113 -5.96 23.94 -1.34
CA LEU A 113 -7.22 23.94 -2.05
C LEU A 113 -8.09 25.18 -1.79
N ALA A 114 -7.91 25.86 -0.66
CA ALA A 114 -8.54 27.15 -0.43
C ALA A 114 -7.99 28.26 -1.33
N ILE A 115 -6.75 28.09 -1.82
CA ILE A 115 -6.07 29.03 -2.74
C ILE A 115 -6.31 28.60 -4.18
N ASP A 116 -6.09 27.34 -4.49
CA ASP A 116 -6.33 26.75 -5.82
C ASP A 116 -7.22 25.50 -5.71
N PRO A 117 -8.55 25.64 -5.84
CA PRO A 117 -9.48 24.52 -5.77
C PRO A 117 -9.52 23.68 -7.06
N ALA A 118 -8.82 24.07 -8.12
CA ALA A 118 -8.96 23.46 -9.45
C ALA A 118 -8.02 22.26 -9.68
N ASN A 119 -7.23 21.86 -8.69
CA ASN A 119 -6.26 20.78 -8.82
C ASN A 119 -6.84 19.44 -8.36
N PRO A 120 -7.20 18.49 -9.27
CA PRO A 120 -7.78 17.21 -8.90
C PRO A 120 -6.81 16.30 -8.15
N ASN A 121 -5.50 16.43 -8.36
CA ASN A 121 -4.50 15.64 -7.63
C ASN A 121 -4.51 15.99 -6.14
N VAL A 122 -4.55 17.28 -5.79
CA VAL A 122 -4.58 17.71 -4.38
C VAL A 122 -5.87 17.27 -3.68
N TRP A 123 -7.02 17.28 -4.37
CA TRP A 123 -8.26 16.68 -3.85
C TRP A 123 -8.11 15.19 -3.61
N THR A 124 -7.41 14.48 -4.49
CA THR A 124 -7.14 13.04 -4.33
C THR A 124 -6.23 12.78 -3.15
N ASP A 125 -5.15 13.54 -3.01
CA ASP A 125 -4.20 13.42 -1.89
C ASP A 125 -4.90 13.69 -0.57
N LEU A 126 -5.74 14.74 -0.50
CA LEU A 126 -6.56 15.02 0.67
C LEU A 126 -7.51 13.86 1.00
N GLY A 127 -8.12 13.23 -0.02
CA GLY A 127 -8.94 12.04 0.17
C GLY A 127 -8.18 10.87 0.77
N VAL A 128 -6.94 10.63 0.31
CA VAL A 128 -6.05 9.61 0.89
C VAL A 128 -5.74 9.94 2.35
N MET A 129 -5.47 11.21 2.66
CA MET A 129 -5.21 11.63 4.06
C MET A 129 -6.43 11.40 4.95
N TYR A 130 -7.64 11.75 4.52
CA TYR A 130 -8.85 11.48 5.29
C TYR A 130 -9.07 9.98 5.52
N ARG A 131 -8.78 9.13 4.53
CA ARG A 131 -8.83 7.68 4.71
C ARG A 131 -7.86 7.20 5.79
N LEU A 132 -6.60 7.64 5.73
CA LEU A 132 -5.54 7.26 6.68
C LEU A 132 -5.85 7.80 8.10
N ASP A 133 -6.50 8.96 8.19
CA ASP A 133 -6.99 9.56 9.43
C ASP A 133 -8.33 8.96 9.91
N LYS A 134 -8.77 7.82 9.31
CA LYS A 134 -9.99 7.09 9.68
C LYS A 134 -11.29 7.87 9.49
N GLN A 135 -11.36 8.70 8.45
CA GLN A 135 -12.52 9.48 8.04
C GLN A 135 -12.94 9.09 6.60
N PRO A 136 -13.37 7.82 6.37
CA PRO A 136 -13.57 7.28 5.01
C PRO A 136 -14.68 7.99 4.23
N GLU A 137 -15.73 8.50 4.87
CA GLU A 137 -16.80 9.23 4.20
C GLU A 137 -16.28 10.52 3.57
N LYS A 138 -15.40 11.25 4.28
CA LYS A 138 -14.76 12.45 3.75
C LYS A 138 -13.80 12.10 2.61
N ALA A 139 -13.11 10.96 2.70
CA ALA A 139 -12.26 10.50 1.62
C ALA A 139 -13.06 10.33 0.31
N VAL A 140 -14.21 9.67 0.37
CA VAL A 140 -15.12 9.49 -0.78
C VAL A 140 -15.61 10.84 -1.33
N GLU A 141 -15.89 11.82 -0.47
CA GLU A 141 -16.25 13.16 -0.89
C GLU A 141 -15.11 13.85 -1.66
N MET A 142 -13.87 13.78 -1.16
CA MET A 142 -12.71 14.40 -1.81
C MET A 142 -12.41 13.75 -3.16
N PHE A 143 -12.45 12.42 -3.26
CA PHE A 143 -12.32 11.73 -4.54
C PHE A 143 -13.42 12.13 -5.52
N SER A 144 -14.64 12.33 -5.05
CA SER A 144 -15.76 12.77 -5.90
C SER A 144 -15.55 14.20 -6.42
N LYS A 145 -14.95 15.10 -5.61
CA LYS A 145 -14.56 16.44 -6.06
C LYS A 145 -13.47 16.39 -7.13
N ALA A 146 -12.44 15.54 -6.94
CA ALA A 146 -11.41 15.34 -7.96
C ALA A 146 -11.99 14.84 -9.28
N MET A 147 -12.92 13.87 -9.24
CA MET A 147 -13.61 13.33 -10.41
C MET A 147 -14.54 14.35 -11.10
N ALA A 148 -15.11 15.28 -10.34
CA ALA A 148 -15.91 16.36 -10.89
C ALA A 148 -15.06 17.38 -11.66
N LEU A 149 -13.82 17.63 -11.22
CA LEU A 149 -12.86 18.50 -11.88
C LEU A 149 -12.23 17.84 -13.11
N ASP A 150 -11.85 16.58 -12.97
CA ASP A 150 -11.33 15.77 -14.06
C ASP A 150 -12.12 14.45 -14.18
N PRO A 151 -13.08 14.37 -15.09
CA PRO A 151 -13.87 13.15 -15.32
C PRO A 151 -13.04 11.93 -15.76
N LYS A 152 -11.79 12.11 -16.15
CA LYS A 152 -10.87 11.01 -16.51
C LYS A 152 -9.84 10.69 -15.44
N HIS A 153 -9.97 11.25 -14.24
CA HIS A 153 -9.01 11.04 -13.17
C HIS A 153 -9.10 9.61 -12.60
N GLU A 154 -8.25 8.73 -13.11
CA GLU A 154 -8.24 7.29 -12.78
C GLU A 154 -7.96 7.03 -11.30
N VAL A 155 -6.98 7.76 -10.74
CA VAL A 155 -6.52 7.55 -9.35
C VAL A 155 -7.65 7.80 -8.34
N SER A 156 -8.48 8.82 -8.56
CA SER A 156 -9.62 9.09 -7.68
C SER A 156 -10.68 7.99 -7.74
N ARG A 157 -10.97 7.45 -8.93
CA ARG A 157 -11.92 6.34 -9.09
C ARG A 157 -11.42 5.08 -8.42
N MET A 158 -10.15 4.76 -8.64
CA MET A 158 -9.49 3.63 -8.00
C MET A 158 -9.62 3.72 -6.48
N ASN A 159 -9.19 4.85 -5.90
CA ASN A 159 -9.19 5.06 -4.46
C ASN A 159 -10.60 5.13 -3.88
N LYS A 160 -11.57 5.73 -4.60
CA LYS A 160 -12.97 5.74 -4.17
C LYS A 160 -13.50 4.33 -4.01
N GLY A 161 -13.31 3.45 -5.00
CA GLY A 161 -13.72 2.05 -4.90
C GLY A 161 -13.03 1.30 -3.77
N ILE A 162 -11.73 1.56 -3.54
CA ILE A 162 -10.99 0.97 -2.42
C ILE A 162 -11.61 1.37 -1.07
N VAL A 163 -11.94 2.65 -0.87
CA VAL A 163 -12.55 3.14 0.39
C VAL A 163 -13.95 2.59 0.58
N LEU A 164 -14.76 2.58 -0.48
CA LEU A 164 -16.12 2.03 -0.44
C LEU A 164 -16.09 0.55 -0.02
N LEU A 165 -15.20 -0.25 -0.63
CA LEU A 165 -15.13 -1.67 -0.33
C LEU A 165 -14.59 -1.98 1.06
N TYR A 166 -13.41 -1.44 1.40
CA TYR A 166 -12.65 -1.90 2.57
C TYR A 166 -12.94 -1.12 3.84
N ASP A 167 -13.28 0.16 3.71
CA ASP A 167 -13.47 1.02 4.87
C ASP A 167 -14.97 1.23 5.19
N LEU A 168 -15.84 1.28 4.17
CA LEU A 168 -17.28 1.50 4.30
C LEU A 168 -18.13 0.25 4.08
N GLN A 169 -17.53 -0.85 3.58
CA GLN A 169 -18.21 -2.12 3.27
C GLN A 169 -19.37 -1.95 2.25
N ASP A 170 -19.27 -0.94 1.39
CA ASP A 170 -20.16 -0.68 0.27
C ASP A 170 -19.62 -1.36 -1.00
N GLU A 171 -19.84 -2.67 -1.10
CA GLU A 171 -19.40 -3.47 -2.23
C GLU A 171 -20.05 -3.05 -3.56
N PRO A 172 -21.37 -2.77 -3.63
CA PRO A 172 -21.99 -2.27 -4.84
C PRO A 172 -21.40 -0.93 -5.32
N GLY A 173 -21.21 0.02 -4.40
CA GLY A 173 -20.62 1.31 -4.73
C GLY A 173 -19.15 1.20 -5.18
N ALA A 174 -18.39 0.25 -4.63
CA ALA A 174 -17.03 -0.01 -5.07
C ALA A 174 -16.99 -0.56 -6.50
N VAL A 175 -17.86 -1.52 -6.81
CA VAL A 175 -18.00 -2.09 -8.17
C VAL A 175 -18.36 -0.99 -9.16
N GLU A 176 -19.35 -0.13 -8.86
CA GLU A 176 -19.73 0.99 -9.71
C GLU A 176 -18.54 1.96 -9.98
N ALA A 177 -17.79 2.30 -8.95
CA ALA A 177 -16.63 3.18 -9.09
C ALA A 177 -15.53 2.58 -9.99
N TRP A 178 -15.31 1.27 -9.88
CA TRP A 178 -14.32 0.56 -10.69
C TRP A 178 -14.81 0.26 -12.11
N GLU A 179 -16.08 0.02 -12.33
CA GLU A 179 -16.65 -0.05 -13.70
C GLU A 179 -16.48 1.27 -14.45
N ALA A 180 -16.77 2.40 -13.78
CA ALA A 180 -16.51 3.71 -14.34
C ALA A 180 -15.01 4.00 -14.58
N LEU A 181 -14.10 3.32 -13.86
CA LEU A 181 -12.67 3.35 -14.15
C LEU A 181 -12.35 2.54 -15.42
N LEU A 182 -12.94 1.35 -15.57
CA LEU A 182 -12.71 0.49 -16.75
C LEU A 182 -13.22 1.11 -18.05
N GLU A 183 -14.24 1.98 -18.01
CA GLU A 183 -14.68 2.77 -19.17
C GLU A 183 -13.59 3.72 -19.68
N ILE A 184 -12.69 4.18 -18.81
CA ILE A 184 -11.60 5.10 -19.12
C ILE A 184 -10.32 4.34 -19.44
N ASN A 185 -10.00 3.34 -18.61
CA ASN A 185 -8.83 2.50 -18.72
C ASN A 185 -9.19 1.02 -18.52
N PRO A 186 -9.49 0.29 -19.61
CA PRO A 186 -9.84 -1.16 -19.54
C PRO A 186 -8.72 -2.04 -19.00
N LEU A 187 -7.48 -1.55 -18.95
CA LEU A 187 -6.31 -2.29 -18.46
C LEU A 187 -5.85 -1.83 -17.08
N ALA A 188 -6.69 -1.09 -16.34
CA ALA A 188 -6.36 -0.61 -15.01
C ALA A 188 -6.02 -1.78 -14.07
N THR A 189 -4.95 -1.61 -13.28
CA THR A 189 -4.46 -2.60 -12.33
C THR A 189 -4.29 -1.98 -10.95
N PHE A 190 -4.48 -2.79 -9.90
CA PHE A 190 -4.12 -2.43 -8.54
C PHE A 190 -2.60 -2.56 -8.32
N GLY A 191 -2.09 -2.01 -7.22
CA GLY A 191 -0.69 -2.09 -6.86
C GLY A 191 -0.16 -3.51 -6.58
N ASP A 192 -1.05 -4.49 -6.37
CA ASP A 192 -0.75 -5.91 -6.23
C ASP A 192 -0.65 -6.66 -7.58
N GLY A 193 -0.89 -5.97 -8.69
CA GLY A 193 -0.85 -6.50 -10.05
C GLY A 193 -2.16 -7.14 -10.52
N GLN A 194 -3.18 -7.27 -9.67
CA GLN A 194 -4.50 -7.74 -10.08
C GLN A 194 -5.19 -6.68 -10.94
N THR A 195 -5.89 -7.10 -12.00
CA THR A 195 -6.67 -6.17 -12.83
C THR A 195 -7.95 -5.74 -12.12
N VAL A 196 -8.40 -4.53 -12.42
CA VAL A 196 -9.69 -4.02 -11.91
C VAL A 196 -10.85 -4.85 -12.44
N ASP A 197 -10.78 -5.30 -13.70
CA ASP A 197 -11.79 -6.16 -14.32
C ASP A 197 -11.96 -7.52 -13.60
N GLU A 198 -10.85 -8.18 -13.24
CA GLU A 198 -10.90 -9.42 -12.45
C GLU A 198 -11.58 -9.21 -11.10
N ARG A 199 -11.29 -8.11 -10.43
CA ARG A 199 -11.88 -7.79 -9.13
C ARG A 199 -13.37 -7.48 -9.24
N VAL A 200 -13.77 -6.68 -10.22
CA VAL A 200 -15.19 -6.38 -10.51
C VAL A 200 -15.97 -7.66 -10.79
N ARG A 201 -15.45 -8.54 -11.66
CA ARG A 201 -16.08 -9.84 -11.93
C ARG A 201 -16.25 -10.69 -10.68
N HIS A 202 -15.22 -10.79 -9.86
CA HIS A 202 -15.26 -11.57 -8.63
C HIS A 202 -16.40 -11.15 -7.70
N TYR A 203 -16.60 -9.85 -7.52
CA TYR A 203 -17.68 -9.35 -6.66
C TYR A 203 -19.06 -9.53 -7.29
N LYS A 204 -19.20 -9.34 -8.59
CA LYS A 204 -20.48 -9.57 -9.29
C LYS A 204 -20.92 -11.05 -9.23
N GLU A 205 -20.02 -11.97 -9.55
CA GLU A 205 -20.30 -13.43 -9.49
C GLU A 205 -20.61 -13.89 -8.05
N GLY A 206 -19.98 -13.27 -7.04
CA GLY A 206 -20.25 -13.55 -5.64
C GLY A 206 -21.65 -13.11 -5.18
N HIS A 207 -22.22 -12.07 -5.79
CA HIS A 207 -23.60 -11.62 -5.53
C HIS A 207 -24.63 -12.52 -6.20
N ASP A 208 -24.45 -12.87 -7.47
CA ASP A 208 -25.37 -13.73 -8.23
C ASP A 208 -25.58 -15.06 -7.51
N ASN A 209 -24.51 -15.66 -7.00
CA ASN A 209 -24.58 -16.94 -6.26
C ASN A 209 -25.32 -16.83 -4.91
N LYS A 210 -25.35 -15.65 -4.26
CA LYS A 210 -26.09 -15.46 -3.00
C LYS A 210 -27.59 -15.28 -3.23
N GLU A 211 -28.00 -14.68 -4.33
CA GLU A 211 -29.40 -14.49 -4.66
C GLU A 211 -30.07 -15.78 -5.15
N GLU A 212 -29.34 -16.64 -5.87
CA GLU A 212 -29.85 -17.94 -6.31
C GLU A 212 -30.00 -18.96 -5.16
N GLY A 213 -29.18 -18.86 -4.11
CA GLY A 213 -29.26 -19.74 -2.94
C GLY A 213 -30.40 -19.43 -1.96
N GLN A 214 -31.15 -18.34 -2.15
CA GLN A 214 -32.26 -17.90 -1.28
C GLN A 214 -33.66 -18.17 -1.90
N LYS A 215 -33.72 -18.78 -3.05
CA LYS A 215 -34.98 -19.22 -3.71
C LYS A 215 -35.20 -20.73 -3.54
#